data_e3a77e2438173f673e60ca592418953c
#
_entry.id   e3a77e2438173f673e60ca592418953c
#
_cell.length_a   1.000
_cell.length_b   1.000
_cell.length_c   1.000
_cell.angle_alpha   90.00
_cell.angle_beta   90.00
_cell.angle_gamma   90.00
#
_symmetry.space_group_name_H-M   'P 1'
#
loop_
_entity.id
_entity.type
_entity.pdbx_description
1 polymer ?
#
loop_
_entity_poly.entity_id
_entity_poly.type
_entity_poly.pdbx_seq_one_letter_code
_entity_poly.pdbx_strand_id
1 'polypeptide(L)'
;MSELVQILRLARAGTAGLVIGAAFAGLTVLSGIALMASAGWLFTATAAAGAAAGGLIAVRVLIRAAAVGRTASRYAERLTTHDATFRVLARLRVQVFRLAAPLAPGGLGRMRAGDLLSRVIQ
;
A
#
# COMPACT_ATOMS: atom_id res chain seq x y z
N MET A 1 -5.03 -28.49 -12.49
CA MET A 1 -3.82 -28.07 -11.72
C MET A 1 -2.99 -27.00 -12.42
N SER A 2 -3.08 -26.86 -13.72
CA SER A 2 -2.37 -25.81 -14.51
C SER A 2 -2.88 -24.39 -14.25
N GLU A 3 -4.16 -24.22 -14.03
CA GLU A 3 -4.81 -22.92 -13.80
C GLU A 3 -4.35 -22.26 -12.49
N LEU A 4 -4.26 -23.03 -11.40
CA LEU A 4 -3.80 -22.53 -10.10
C LEU A 4 -2.33 -22.09 -10.15
N VAL A 5 -1.49 -22.78 -10.92
CA VAL A 5 -0.08 -22.42 -11.10
C VAL A 5 0.06 -21.14 -11.93
N GLN A 6 -0.82 -20.92 -12.91
CA GLN A 6 -0.85 -19.67 -13.67
C GLN A 6 -1.30 -18.48 -12.82
N ILE A 7 -2.32 -18.66 -11.99
CA ILE A 7 -2.80 -17.64 -11.04
C ILE A 7 -1.71 -17.30 -10.03
N LEU A 8 -1.01 -18.31 -9.48
CA LEU A 8 0.13 -18.10 -8.57
C LEU A 8 1.31 -17.42 -9.24
N ARG A 9 1.61 -17.68 -10.52
CA ARG A 9 2.64 -16.95 -11.27
C ARG A 9 2.28 -15.50 -11.51
N LEU A 10 1.02 -15.22 -11.77
CA LEU A 10 0.52 -13.85 -11.91
C LEU A 10 0.56 -13.06 -10.60
N ALA A 11 0.20 -13.71 -9.49
CA ALA A 11 0.33 -13.15 -8.16
C ALA A 11 1.81 -12.85 -7.82
N ARG A 12 2.73 -13.73 -8.21
CA ARG A 12 4.17 -13.58 -7.95
C ARG A 12 4.80 -12.37 -8.66
N ALA A 13 4.27 -11.94 -9.79
CA ALA A 13 4.75 -10.73 -10.49
C ALA A 13 4.34 -9.42 -9.77
N GLY A 14 3.36 -9.48 -8.84
CA GLY A 14 2.94 -8.37 -7.99
C GLY A 14 3.59 -8.36 -6.60
N THR A 15 4.27 -9.45 -6.20
CA THR A 15 4.80 -9.61 -4.83
C THR A 15 5.83 -8.56 -4.46
N ALA A 16 6.68 -8.12 -5.38
CA ALA A 16 7.67 -7.08 -5.11
C ALA A 16 7.00 -5.77 -4.67
N GLY A 17 5.95 -5.33 -5.36
CA GLY A 17 5.19 -4.13 -4.99
C GLY A 17 4.48 -4.28 -3.64
N LEU A 18 3.94 -5.48 -3.36
CA LEU A 18 3.30 -5.78 -2.07
C LEU A 18 4.30 -5.81 -0.92
N VAL A 19 5.49 -6.39 -1.12
CA VAL A 19 6.56 -6.41 -0.12
C VAL A 19 7.06 -4.99 0.17
N ILE A 20 7.26 -4.17 -0.86
CA ILE A 20 7.64 -2.76 -0.69
C ILE A 20 6.54 -1.99 0.04
N GLY A 21 5.28 -2.19 -0.34
CA GLY A 21 4.13 -1.59 0.36
C GLY A 21 4.07 -2.00 1.83
N ALA A 22 4.25 -3.29 2.14
CA ALA A 22 4.29 -3.79 3.50
C ALA A 22 5.47 -3.22 4.31
N ALA A 23 6.64 -3.03 3.69
CA ALA A 23 7.79 -2.39 4.33
C ALA A 23 7.49 -0.93 4.70
N PHE A 24 6.86 -0.16 3.81
CA PHE A 24 6.43 1.21 4.10
C PHE A 24 5.33 1.26 5.16
N ALA A 25 4.38 0.31 5.17
CA ALA A 25 3.38 0.19 6.22
C ALA A 25 4.03 -0.06 7.59
N GLY A 26 5.00 -0.98 7.66
CA GLY A 26 5.79 -1.23 8.85
C GLY A 26 6.54 0.01 9.34
N LEU A 27 7.17 0.73 8.43
CA LEU A 27 7.87 1.98 8.74
C LEU A 27 6.92 3.06 9.27
N THR A 28 5.71 3.15 8.73
CA THR A 28 4.67 4.07 9.23
C THR A 28 4.26 3.74 10.66
N VAL A 29 4.09 2.46 11.00
CA VAL A 29 3.75 2.02 12.36
C VAL A 29 4.91 2.31 13.32
N LEU A 30 6.14 1.96 12.96
CA LEU A 30 7.34 2.22 13.77
C LEU A 30 7.53 3.72 14.03
N SER A 31 7.35 4.56 13.01
CA SER A 31 7.40 6.02 13.15
C SER A 31 6.32 6.54 14.11
N GLY A 32 5.12 5.93 14.07
CA GLY A 32 4.04 6.27 15.01
C GLY A 32 4.38 5.92 16.46
N ILE A 33 4.94 4.74 16.70
CA ILE A 33 5.37 4.29 18.03
C ILE A 33 6.50 5.19 18.53
N ALA A 34 7.50 5.49 17.71
CA ALA A 34 8.60 6.38 18.06
C ALA A 34 8.11 7.79 18.41
N LEU A 35 7.12 8.28 17.69
CA LEU A 35 6.51 9.60 17.95
C LEU A 35 5.81 9.61 19.32
N MET A 36 5.02 8.59 19.65
CA MET A 36 4.33 8.48 20.94
C MET A 36 5.32 8.33 22.09
N ALA A 37 6.32 7.47 21.93
CA ALA A 37 7.35 7.25 22.95
C ALA A 37 8.17 8.52 23.21
N SER A 38 8.60 9.23 22.14
CA SER A 38 9.37 10.47 22.28
C SER A 38 8.55 11.61 22.86
N ALA A 39 7.27 11.72 22.54
CA ALA A 39 6.37 12.69 23.14
C ALA A 39 6.14 12.41 24.62
N GLY A 40 5.86 11.15 24.98
CA GLY A 40 5.69 10.74 26.38
C GLY A 40 6.96 11.00 27.20
N TRP A 41 8.12 10.64 26.68
CA TRP A 41 9.40 10.93 27.33
C TRP A 41 9.63 12.44 27.50
N LEU A 42 9.31 13.25 26.49
CA LEU A 42 9.44 14.70 26.57
C LEU A 42 8.57 15.30 27.68
N PHE A 43 7.32 14.83 27.80
CA PHE A 43 6.43 15.30 28.87
C PHE A 43 6.98 14.96 30.26
N THR A 44 7.46 13.74 30.46
CA THR A 44 8.04 13.33 31.75
C THR A 44 9.35 14.06 32.04
N ALA A 45 10.22 14.25 31.05
CA ALA A 45 11.48 14.96 31.22
C ALA A 45 11.27 16.44 31.53
N THR A 46 10.31 17.12 30.91
CA THR A 46 9.99 18.52 31.19
C THR A 46 9.37 18.69 32.58
N ALA A 47 8.54 17.75 33.02
CA ALA A 47 7.94 17.76 34.33
C ALA A 47 9.00 17.57 35.45
N ALA A 48 10.02 16.73 35.21
CA ALA A 48 11.07 16.42 36.18
C ALA A 48 12.19 17.48 36.24
N ALA A 49 12.56 18.07 35.08
CA ALA A 49 13.74 18.95 34.96
C ALA A 49 13.46 20.44 35.18
N GLY A 50 12.22 20.85 35.33
CA GLY A 50 11.88 22.27 35.32
C GLY A 50 12.32 22.95 34.01
N ALA A 51 12.57 24.26 34.06
CA ALA A 51 12.87 25.07 32.89
C ALA A 51 14.28 24.92 32.27
N ALA A 52 15.03 23.86 32.57
CA ALA A 52 16.36 23.60 31.98
C ALA A 52 16.25 23.14 30.52
N ALA A 53 15.93 24.06 29.64
CA ALA A 53 15.42 23.85 28.28
C ALA A 53 16.47 23.44 27.23
N GLY A 54 17.77 23.37 27.55
CA GLY A 54 18.82 23.17 26.54
C GLY A 54 18.82 21.80 25.86
N GLY A 55 18.47 20.72 26.59
CA GLY A 55 18.41 19.36 26.05
C GLY A 55 17.17 19.05 25.20
N LEU A 56 16.17 19.91 25.24
CA LEU A 56 14.87 19.66 24.59
C LEU A 56 14.85 19.94 23.09
N ILE A 57 15.86 20.67 22.57
CA ILE A 57 15.93 21.02 21.15
C ILE A 57 16.09 19.76 20.30
N ALA A 58 16.98 18.86 20.65
CA ALA A 58 17.21 17.61 19.91
C ALA A 58 15.94 16.75 19.86
N VAL A 59 15.21 16.66 20.98
CA VAL A 59 13.95 15.89 21.06
C VAL A 59 12.86 16.53 20.20
N ARG A 60 12.75 17.85 20.16
CA ARG A 60 11.80 18.55 19.28
C ARG A 60 12.12 18.29 17.81
N VAL A 61 13.39 18.31 17.43
CA VAL A 61 13.83 17.99 16.06
C VAL A 61 13.48 16.55 15.72
N LEU A 62 13.73 15.60 16.64
CA LEU A 62 13.40 14.18 16.45
C LEU A 62 11.88 13.97 16.26
N ILE A 63 11.06 14.61 17.07
CA ILE A 63 9.59 14.54 16.96
C ILE A 63 9.14 15.06 15.59
N ARG A 64 9.68 16.20 15.14
CA ARG A 64 9.34 16.75 13.80
C ARG A 64 9.80 15.83 12.69
N ALA A 65 11.01 15.30 12.76
CA ALA A 65 11.53 14.33 11.78
C ALA A 65 10.67 13.06 11.72
N ALA A 66 10.27 12.52 12.87
CA ALA A 66 9.38 11.36 12.94
C ALA A 66 7.99 11.66 12.36
N ALA A 67 7.43 12.82 12.59
CA ALA A 67 6.15 13.24 12.03
C ALA A 67 6.20 13.35 10.49
N VAL A 68 7.24 13.99 9.96
CA VAL A 68 7.46 14.09 8.51
C VAL A 68 7.71 12.71 7.90
N GLY A 69 8.56 11.89 8.54
CA GLY A 69 8.86 10.52 8.12
C GLY A 69 7.61 9.65 8.06
N ARG A 70 6.73 9.74 9.04
CA ARG A 70 5.44 9.03 9.06
C ARG A 70 4.54 9.44 7.89
N THR A 71 4.44 10.73 7.62
CA THR A 71 3.60 11.22 6.52
C THR A 71 4.18 10.81 5.17
N ALA A 72 5.49 10.93 4.98
CA ALA A 72 6.17 10.53 3.76
C ALA A 72 6.07 9.03 3.50
N SER A 73 6.29 8.18 4.53
CA SER A 73 6.19 6.73 4.40
C SER A 73 4.76 6.28 4.09
N ARG A 74 3.75 6.91 4.69
CA ARG A 74 2.35 6.62 4.38
C ARG A 74 1.97 7.02 2.95
N TYR A 75 2.52 8.13 2.46
CA TYR A 75 2.32 8.53 1.07
C TYR A 75 2.99 7.55 0.10
N ALA A 76 4.23 7.15 0.38
CA ALA A 76 4.97 6.17 -0.41
C ALA A 76 4.29 4.80 -0.43
N GLU A 77 3.79 4.32 0.72
CA GLU A 77 2.98 3.11 0.83
C GLU A 77 1.76 3.15 -0.09
N ARG A 78 0.99 4.25 0.00
CA ARG A 78 -0.21 4.41 -0.82
C ARG A 78 0.13 4.43 -2.31
N LEU A 79 1.21 5.10 -2.70
CA LEU A 79 1.63 5.18 -4.09
C LEU A 79 2.06 3.82 -4.64
N THR A 80 2.87 3.07 -3.89
CA THR A 80 3.37 1.75 -4.30
C THR A 80 2.27 0.70 -4.34
N THR A 81 1.37 0.67 -3.37
CA THR A 81 0.22 -0.24 -3.36
C THR A 81 -0.76 0.07 -4.48
N HIS A 82 -1.01 1.33 -4.77
CA HIS A 82 -1.90 1.74 -5.85
C HIS A 82 -1.33 1.37 -7.23
N ASP A 83 -0.05 1.65 -7.46
CA ASP A 83 0.65 1.27 -8.69
C ASP A 83 0.66 -0.26 -8.90
N ALA A 84 0.96 -1.02 -7.84
CA ALA A 84 0.91 -2.49 -7.88
C ALA A 84 -0.49 -3.01 -8.23
N THR A 85 -1.54 -2.45 -7.63
CA THR A 85 -2.94 -2.81 -7.89
C THR A 85 -3.32 -2.52 -9.34
N PHE A 86 -2.98 -1.35 -9.86
CA PHE A 86 -3.28 -1.01 -11.27
C PHE A 86 -2.56 -1.89 -12.26
N ARG A 87 -1.31 -2.27 -11.99
CA ARG A 87 -0.58 -3.22 -12.86
C ARG A 87 -1.24 -4.60 -12.89
N VAL A 88 -1.70 -5.10 -11.75
CA VAL A 88 -2.43 -6.36 -11.69
C VAL A 88 -3.75 -6.26 -12.45
N LEU A 89 -4.51 -5.18 -12.25
CA LEU A 89 -5.79 -4.95 -12.92
C LEU A 89 -5.61 -4.85 -14.46
N ALA A 90 -4.59 -4.14 -14.92
CA ALA A 90 -4.28 -4.03 -16.35
C ALA A 90 -3.97 -5.40 -16.98
N ARG A 91 -3.18 -6.24 -16.28
CA ARG A 91 -2.88 -7.60 -16.73
C ARG A 91 -4.13 -8.48 -16.78
N LEU A 92 -4.97 -8.42 -15.75
CA LEU A 92 -6.24 -9.16 -15.72
C LEU A 92 -7.16 -8.75 -16.88
N ARG A 93 -7.29 -7.45 -17.15
CA ARG A 93 -8.09 -6.96 -18.31
C ARG A 93 -7.60 -7.54 -19.63
N VAL A 94 -6.30 -7.55 -19.86
CA VAL A 94 -5.72 -8.12 -21.09
C VAL A 94 -5.98 -9.62 -21.18
N GLN A 95 -5.89 -10.36 -20.07
CA GLN A 95 -6.17 -11.79 -20.07
C GLN A 95 -7.64 -12.10 -20.30
N VAL A 96 -8.55 -11.39 -19.63
CA VAL A 96 -10.00 -11.53 -19.86
C VAL A 96 -10.33 -11.24 -21.32
N PHE A 97 -9.74 -10.19 -21.91
CA PHE A 97 -9.93 -9.87 -23.32
C PHE A 97 -9.42 -10.98 -24.24
N ARG A 98 -8.23 -11.53 -23.97
CA ARG A 98 -7.67 -12.63 -24.77
C ARG A 98 -8.49 -13.92 -24.68
N LEU A 99 -9.10 -14.19 -23.56
CA LEU A 99 -9.99 -15.35 -23.37
C LEU A 99 -11.36 -15.13 -24.01
N ALA A 100 -11.86 -13.90 -24.02
CA ALA A 100 -13.15 -13.54 -24.60
C ALA A 100 -13.10 -13.34 -26.12
N ALA A 101 -11.98 -12.87 -26.67
CA ALA A 101 -11.81 -12.56 -28.08
C ALA A 101 -12.12 -13.75 -29.02
N PRO A 102 -11.65 -15.00 -28.78
CA PRO A 102 -11.99 -16.15 -29.64
C PRO A 102 -13.44 -16.59 -29.52
N LEU A 103 -14.16 -16.19 -28.46
CA LEU A 103 -15.58 -16.50 -28.27
C LEU A 103 -16.50 -15.49 -28.95
N ALA A 104 -15.94 -14.36 -29.45
CA ALA A 104 -16.69 -13.24 -29.98
C ALA A 104 -17.54 -13.54 -31.26
N PRO A 105 -17.13 -14.39 -32.21
CA PRO A 105 -17.94 -14.58 -33.42
C PRO A 105 -19.22 -15.43 -33.25
N GLY A 106 -19.30 -16.29 -32.22
CA GLY A 106 -20.43 -17.24 -32.10
C GLY A 106 -21.05 -17.38 -30.70
N GLY A 107 -20.31 -17.04 -29.63
CA GLY A 107 -20.74 -17.31 -28.25
C GLY A 107 -21.32 -16.11 -27.49
N LEU A 108 -20.96 -14.90 -27.87
CA LEU A 108 -21.37 -13.66 -27.18
C LEU A 108 -22.75 -13.14 -27.60
N GLY A 109 -23.35 -13.69 -28.67
CA GLY A 109 -24.66 -13.25 -29.16
C GLY A 109 -25.84 -13.45 -28.17
N ARG A 110 -25.63 -14.19 -27.10
CA ARG A 110 -26.62 -14.42 -26.04
C ARG A 110 -26.33 -13.66 -24.73
N MET A 111 -25.15 -13.10 -24.55
CA MET A 111 -24.82 -12.32 -23.35
C MET A 111 -24.87 -10.82 -23.66
N ARG A 112 -25.69 -10.09 -22.94
CA ARG A 112 -25.70 -8.62 -23.04
C ARG A 112 -24.37 -8.06 -22.57
N ALA A 113 -23.80 -7.13 -23.34
CA ALA A 113 -22.52 -6.48 -23.03
C ALA A 113 -22.47 -5.87 -21.59
N GLY A 114 -23.62 -5.47 -21.06
CA GLY A 114 -23.75 -4.99 -19.69
C GLY A 114 -23.53 -6.06 -18.61
N ASP A 115 -23.89 -7.32 -18.86
CA ASP A 115 -23.71 -8.43 -17.91
C ASP A 115 -22.22 -8.81 -17.78
N LEU A 116 -21.47 -8.72 -18.87
CA LEU A 116 -20.01 -8.93 -18.85
C LEU A 116 -19.28 -7.81 -18.13
N LEU A 117 -19.70 -6.56 -18.36
CA LEU A 117 -19.14 -5.40 -17.66
C LEU A 117 -19.39 -5.43 -16.16
N SER A 118 -20.60 -5.83 -15.71
CA SER A 118 -20.91 -5.89 -14.28
C SER A 118 -20.12 -6.98 -13.55
N ARG A 119 -19.82 -8.11 -14.21
CA ARG A 119 -19.02 -9.19 -13.63
C ARG A 119 -17.52 -8.90 -13.57
N VAL A 120 -17.03 -7.97 -14.41
CA VAL A 120 -15.61 -7.58 -14.44
C VAL A 120 -15.33 -6.44 -13.44
N ILE A 121 -16.38 -5.72 -13.01
CA ILE A 121 -16.26 -4.57 -12.11
C ILE A 121 -16.53 -4.95 -10.64
N GLN A 122 -17.27 -6.06 -10.38
CA GLN A 122 -17.42 -6.64 -9.05
C GLN A 122 -16.27 -7.57 -8.70
#